data_d21a192c70ea2deca4c2d8f7ad6f1b95
#
_entry.id   d21a192c70ea2deca4c2d8f7ad6f1b95
#
_cell.length_a   1.000
_cell.length_b   1.000
_cell.length_c   1.000
_cell.angle_alpha   90.00
_cell.angle_beta   90.00
_cell.angle_gamma   90.00
#
_symmetry.space_group_name_H-M   'P 1'
#
loop_
_entity.id
_entity.type
_entity.pdbx_description
1 polymer ?
#
loop_
_entity_poly.entity_id
_entity_poly.type
_entity_poly.pdbx_seq_one_letter_code
_entity_poly.pdbx_strand_id
1 'polypeptide(L)'
;MDKRVQVRMHRQKRLSETENNNPDLGPLRLWAVIDEAALRRHVGDAQLMTRQLEYLIEQSEQPHVTVQVMPFELGAHPGVNGQYAILEFPDASDSTVVYIEGVTSDLYLEKANDVQKYSVMYEHLRAQALGVDKTREFISQIINEYADKGE
;
A
#
# COMPACT_ATOMS: atom_id res chain seq x y z
N MET A 1 -6.80 11.42 -20.25
CA MET A 1 -6.34 10.62 -19.11
C MET A 1 -7.49 10.49 -18.12
N ASP A 2 -7.83 9.28 -17.67
CA ASP A 2 -8.93 9.03 -16.74
C ASP A 2 -8.74 9.86 -15.45
N LYS A 3 -9.82 10.48 -14.96
CA LYS A 3 -9.83 11.31 -13.74
C LYS A 3 -9.33 10.53 -12.51
N ARG A 4 -9.63 9.23 -12.44
CA ARG A 4 -9.14 8.33 -11.38
C ARG A 4 -7.62 8.20 -11.39
N VAL A 5 -7.02 8.07 -12.59
CA VAL A 5 -5.56 7.99 -12.74
C VAL A 5 -4.92 9.30 -12.28
N GLN A 6 -5.49 10.45 -12.67
CA GLN A 6 -4.99 11.75 -12.25
C GLN A 6 -4.98 11.91 -10.72
N VAL A 7 -6.07 11.50 -10.05
CA VAL A 7 -6.17 11.55 -8.58
C VAL A 7 -5.11 10.66 -7.94
N ARG A 8 -4.90 9.43 -8.45
CA ARG A 8 -3.90 8.51 -7.91
C ARG A 8 -2.47 9.05 -8.11
N MET A 9 -2.17 9.58 -9.29
CA MET A 9 -0.87 10.22 -9.55
C MET A 9 -0.64 11.44 -8.66
N HIS A 10 -1.68 12.24 -8.40
CA HIS A 10 -1.58 13.37 -7.48
C HIS A 10 -1.33 12.90 -6.03
N ARG A 11 -1.97 11.83 -5.59
CA ARG A 11 -1.72 11.25 -4.25
C ARG A 11 -0.28 10.75 -4.09
N GLN A 12 0.32 10.15 -5.14
CA GLN A 12 1.71 9.68 -5.10
C GLN A 12 2.71 10.81 -4.85
N LYS A 13 2.43 12.02 -5.35
CA LYS A 13 3.29 13.18 -5.12
C LYS A 13 3.44 13.54 -3.64
N ARG A 14 2.48 13.17 -2.80
CA ARG A 14 2.56 13.36 -1.34
C ARG A 14 3.66 12.53 -0.67
N LEU A 15 4.15 11.50 -1.34
CA LEU A 15 5.28 10.69 -0.89
C LEU A 15 6.63 11.34 -1.20
N SER A 16 6.69 12.33 -2.11
CA SER A 16 7.93 13.05 -2.41
C SER A 16 8.15 14.21 -1.43
N GLU A 17 9.35 14.33 -0.92
CA GLU A 17 9.73 15.36 0.07
C GLU A 17 9.56 16.80 -0.45
N THR A 18 9.57 16.98 -1.79
CA THR A 18 9.63 18.29 -2.45
C THR A 18 8.27 18.98 -2.58
N GLU A 19 7.15 18.32 -2.33
CA GLU A 19 5.82 18.88 -2.59
C GLU A 19 4.99 19.22 -1.33
N ASN A 20 5.58 19.13 -0.14
CA ASN A 20 4.90 19.60 1.06
C ASN A 20 4.92 21.12 1.13
N ASN A 21 3.77 21.76 0.87
CA ASN A 21 3.56 23.20 1.06
C ASN A 21 3.68 23.64 2.54
N ASN A 22 3.91 22.70 3.44
CA ASN A 22 4.16 22.97 4.86
C ASN A 22 5.50 22.32 5.28
N PRO A 23 6.57 23.12 5.44
CA PRO A 23 7.89 22.61 5.81
C PRO A 23 7.93 21.92 7.19
N ASP A 24 6.91 22.16 8.03
CA ASP A 24 6.83 21.59 9.37
C ASP A 24 6.27 20.15 9.37
N LEU A 25 5.70 19.69 8.27
CA LEU A 25 4.98 18.42 8.21
C LEU A 25 5.78 17.30 7.54
N GLY A 26 6.99 17.37 7.17
CA GLY A 26 7.76 16.28 6.54
C GLY A 26 6.99 15.49 5.44
N PRO A 27 7.58 14.48 4.82
CA PRO A 27 6.90 13.66 3.83
C PRO A 27 5.82 12.76 4.47
N LEU A 28 4.80 12.40 3.68
CA LEU A 28 3.79 11.44 4.11
C LEU A 28 4.45 10.09 4.46
N ARG A 29 4.21 9.60 5.66
CA ARG A 29 4.65 8.26 6.08
C ARG A 29 3.65 7.22 5.61
N LEU A 30 4.12 6.24 4.86
CA LEU A 30 3.30 5.15 4.34
C LEU A 30 3.78 3.81 4.89
N TRP A 31 2.87 3.02 5.43
CA TRP A 31 3.11 1.60 5.70
C TRP A 31 2.03 0.78 5.02
N ALA A 32 2.41 0.02 4.00
CA ALA A 32 1.49 -0.78 3.20
C ALA A 32 1.73 -2.28 3.41
N VAL A 33 0.66 -3.02 3.65
CA VAL A 33 0.64 -4.49 3.58
C VAL A 33 -0.13 -4.87 2.33
N ILE A 34 0.52 -5.56 1.40
CA ILE A 34 0.01 -5.88 0.06
C ILE A 34 -0.16 -7.39 -0.05
N ASP A 35 -1.35 -7.83 -0.43
CA ASP A 35 -1.62 -9.24 -0.75
C ASP A 35 -0.88 -9.65 -2.03
N GLU A 36 -0.28 -10.85 -2.03
CA GLU A 36 0.44 -11.42 -3.19
C GLU A 36 -0.40 -11.40 -4.48
N ALA A 37 -1.73 -11.57 -4.38
CA ALA A 37 -2.61 -11.52 -5.53
C ALA A 37 -2.51 -10.17 -6.29
N ALA A 38 -2.27 -9.07 -5.61
CA ALA A 38 -2.10 -7.77 -6.25
C ALA A 38 -0.82 -7.70 -7.10
N LEU A 39 0.23 -8.40 -6.70
CA LEU A 39 1.52 -8.44 -7.41
C LEU A 39 1.48 -9.40 -8.62
N ARG A 40 0.64 -10.44 -8.55
CA ARG A 40 0.54 -11.47 -9.59
C ARG A 40 -0.59 -11.24 -10.58
N ARG A 41 -1.55 -10.38 -10.26
CA ARG A 41 -2.67 -10.07 -11.17
C ARG A 41 -2.17 -9.24 -12.35
N HIS A 42 -2.22 -9.81 -13.52
CA HIS A 42 -1.78 -9.15 -14.75
C HIS A 42 -2.60 -7.89 -15.04
N VAL A 43 -1.92 -6.77 -15.17
CA VAL A 43 -2.45 -5.50 -15.67
C VAL A 43 -1.52 -5.04 -16.79
N GLY A 44 -2.02 -5.04 -18.02
CA GLY A 44 -1.19 -4.81 -19.20
C GLY A 44 -0.31 -6.01 -19.56
N ASP A 45 0.89 -5.74 -20.03
CA ASP A 45 1.88 -6.76 -20.43
C ASP A 45 2.92 -7.06 -19.32
N ALA A 46 3.77 -8.05 -19.58
CA ALA A 46 4.84 -8.45 -18.66
C ALA A 46 5.82 -7.31 -18.37
N GLN A 47 6.15 -6.50 -19.39
CA GLN A 47 7.06 -5.36 -19.22
C GLN A 47 6.48 -4.29 -18.30
N LEU A 48 5.18 -4.01 -18.41
CA LEU A 48 4.49 -3.07 -17.53
C LEU A 48 4.49 -3.58 -16.08
N MET A 49 4.20 -4.87 -15.91
CA MET A 49 4.23 -5.50 -14.58
C MET A 49 5.64 -5.45 -13.96
N THR A 50 6.67 -5.77 -14.73
CA THR A 50 8.08 -5.68 -14.29
C THR A 50 8.40 -4.26 -13.81
N ARG A 51 8.17 -3.24 -14.64
CA ARG A 51 8.42 -1.83 -14.26
C ARG A 51 7.64 -1.40 -13.02
N GLN A 52 6.39 -1.86 -12.88
CA GLN A 52 5.59 -1.53 -11.69
C GLN A 52 6.16 -2.16 -10.42
N LEU A 53 6.64 -3.41 -10.49
CA LEU A 53 7.23 -4.12 -9.36
C LEU A 53 8.62 -3.54 -9.00
N GLU A 54 9.44 -3.20 -10.00
CA GLU A 54 10.70 -2.48 -9.80
C GLU A 54 10.48 -1.15 -9.09
N TYR A 55 9.49 -0.36 -9.55
CA TYR A 55 9.10 0.89 -8.91
C TYR A 55 8.64 0.70 -7.46
N LEU A 56 7.92 -0.39 -7.18
CA LEU A 56 7.49 -0.72 -5.80
C LEU A 56 8.69 -1.01 -4.89
N ILE A 57 9.71 -1.73 -5.39
CA ILE A 57 10.97 -1.95 -4.67
C ILE A 57 11.66 -0.61 -4.40
N GLU A 58 11.83 0.23 -5.44
CA GLU A 58 12.47 1.55 -5.32
C GLU A 58 11.76 2.42 -4.26
N GLN A 59 10.43 2.48 -4.30
CA GLN A 59 9.67 3.24 -3.31
C GLN A 59 9.82 2.67 -1.89
N SER A 60 9.94 1.34 -1.75
CA SER A 60 10.15 0.70 -0.44
C SER A 60 11.52 0.98 0.19
N GLU A 61 12.47 1.55 -0.56
CA GLU A 61 13.78 1.96 -0.06
C GLU A 61 13.75 3.35 0.59
N GLN A 62 12.68 4.11 0.37
CA GLN A 62 12.53 5.43 1.00
C GLN A 62 12.32 5.28 2.51
N PRO A 63 12.95 6.12 3.36
CA PRO A 63 12.92 5.97 4.82
C PRO A 63 11.52 6.15 5.44
N HIS A 64 10.61 6.81 4.73
CA HIS A 64 9.24 7.06 5.16
C HIS A 64 8.21 6.11 4.51
N VAL A 65 8.68 5.13 3.71
CA VAL A 65 7.81 4.14 3.03
C VAL A 65 8.18 2.73 3.50
N THR A 66 7.22 2.03 4.05
CA THR A 66 7.36 0.61 4.41
C THR A 66 6.38 -0.21 3.59
N VAL A 67 6.89 -1.23 2.90
CA VAL A 67 6.09 -2.18 2.13
C VAL A 67 6.34 -3.57 2.67
N GLN A 68 5.26 -4.29 2.95
CA GLN A 68 5.27 -5.70 3.33
C GLN A 68 4.30 -6.48 2.43
N VAL A 69 4.63 -7.72 2.13
CA VAL A 69 3.78 -8.61 1.33
C VAL A 69 3.19 -9.70 2.22
N MET A 70 1.91 -9.98 1.97
CA MET A 70 1.19 -11.13 2.51
C MET A 70 1.19 -12.25 1.47
N PRO A 71 2.06 -13.28 1.60
CA PRO A 71 2.12 -14.37 0.63
C PRO A 71 0.93 -15.31 0.73
N PHE A 72 0.59 -15.99 -0.37
CA PHE A 72 -0.49 -16.98 -0.40
C PHE A 72 -0.29 -18.14 0.58
N GLU A 73 0.94 -18.52 0.85
CA GLU A 73 1.27 -19.61 1.77
C GLU A 73 0.79 -19.38 3.22
N LEU A 74 0.57 -18.13 3.61
CA LEU A 74 0.00 -17.79 4.92
C LEU A 74 -1.50 -18.09 5.03
N GLY A 75 -2.15 -18.41 3.91
CA GLY A 75 -3.57 -18.75 3.88
C GLY A 75 -4.49 -17.57 4.11
N ALA A 76 -5.65 -17.85 4.71
CA ALA A 76 -6.67 -16.83 4.95
C ALA A 76 -6.24 -15.85 6.04
N HIS A 77 -6.43 -14.56 5.77
CA HIS A 77 -6.10 -13.46 6.67
C HIS A 77 -7.22 -12.39 6.66
N PRO A 78 -7.34 -11.54 7.69
CA PRO A 78 -8.43 -10.56 7.78
C PRO A 78 -8.52 -9.57 6.61
N GLY A 79 -7.41 -9.33 5.91
CA GLY A 79 -7.35 -8.41 4.77
C GLY A 79 -8.10 -8.86 3.53
N VAL A 80 -8.55 -10.13 3.44
CA VAL A 80 -9.33 -10.64 2.29
C VAL A 80 -10.71 -9.98 2.17
N ASN A 81 -11.20 -9.33 3.22
CA ASN A 81 -12.49 -8.64 3.21
C ASN A 81 -12.50 -7.33 2.42
N GLY A 82 -11.36 -6.87 1.95
CA GLY A 82 -11.22 -5.66 1.14
C GLY A 82 -10.12 -4.73 1.64
N GLN A 83 -9.74 -3.78 0.78
CA GLN A 83 -8.73 -2.79 1.13
C GLN A 83 -9.31 -1.68 2.01
N TYR A 84 -8.48 -1.17 2.90
CA TYR A 84 -8.76 0.02 3.69
C TYR A 84 -7.45 0.77 3.97
N ALA A 85 -7.56 2.02 4.39
CA ALA A 85 -6.43 2.81 4.88
C ALA A 85 -6.78 3.43 6.23
N ILE A 86 -5.81 3.43 7.13
CA ILE A 86 -5.89 4.15 8.40
C ILE A 86 -5.15 5.46 8.20
N LEU A 87 -5.85 6.57 8.34
CA LEU A 87 -5.32 7.91 8.16
C LEU A 87 -5.09 8.52 9.55
N GLU A 88 -3.83 8.80 9.84
CA GLU A 88 -3.40 9.50 11.05
C GLU A 88 -2.94 10.91 10.68
N PHE A 89 -3.25 11.88 11.50
CA PHE A 89 -2.94 13.28 11.27
C PHE A 89 -1.89 13.76 12.29
N PRO A 90 -1.03 14.74 11.91
CA PRO A 90 0.02 15.23 12.80
C PRO A 90 -0.52 16.01 14.00
N ASP A 91 -1.69 16.63 13.87
CA ASP A 91 -2.34 17.33 14.98
C ASP A 91 -3.05 16.32 15.88
N ALA A 92 -2.72 16.31 17.17
CA ALA A 92 -3.32 15.40 18.16
C ALA A 92 -4.82 15.67 18.40
N SER A 93 -5.35 16.82 17.95
CA SER A 93 -6.78 17.14 17.99
C SER A 93 -7.56 16.46 16.87
N ASP A 94 -6.89 16.03 15.80
CA ASP A 94 -7.51 15.35 14.67
C ASP A 94 -7.69 13.86 14.97
N SER A 95 -8.89 13.37 14.77
CA SER A 95 -9.20 11.96 14.99
C SER A 95 -8.64 11.11 13.86
N THR A 96 -8.14 9.92 14.21
CA THR A 96 -7.81 8.88 13.23
C THR A 96 -9.06 8.47 12.44
N VAL A 97 -8.91 8.31 11.12
CA VAL A 97 -9.99 7.96 10.20
C VAL A 97 -9.65 6.67 9.48
N VAL A 98 -10.59 5.74 9.39
CA VAL A 98 -10.49 4.59 8.49
C VAL A 98 -11.22 4.94 7.19
N TYR A 99 -10.49 4.86 6.09
CA TYR A 99 -10.99 5.09 4.74
C TYR A 99 -11.13 3.77 3.98
N ILE A 100 -12.30 3.54 3.40
CA ILE A 100 -12.60 2.37 2.57
C ILE A 100 -13.10 2.87 1.22
N GLU A 101 -12.36 2.56 0.15
CA GLU A 101 -12.75 2.94 -1.21
C GLU A 101 -13.81 1.97 -1.73
N GLY A 102 -14.97 2.49 -2.10
CA GLY A 102 -16.07 1.73 -2.70
C GLY A 102 -16.21 1.98 -4.19
N VAL A 103 -17.00 1.13 -4.86
CA VAL A 103 -17.26 1.25 -6.31
C VAL A 103 -18.11 2.49 -6.61
N THR A 104 -19.07 2.79 -5.76
CA THR A 104 -20.05 3.88 -5.95
C THR A 104 -19.87 5.02 -4.96
N SER A 105 -19.33 4.73 -3.78
CA SER A 105 -19.13 5.70 -2.71
C SER A 105 -18.02 5.25 -1.78
N ASP A 106 -17.32 6.21 -1.19
CA ASP A 106 -16.31 5.97 -0.19
C ASP A 106 -16.89 6.00 1.23
N LEU A 107 -16.31 5.25 2.14
CA LEU A 107 -16.70 5.21 3.54
C LEU A 107 -15.58 5.77 4.41
N TYR A 108 -15.94 6.68 5.30
CA TYR A 108 -15.06 7.25 6.32
C TYR A 108 -15.58 6.89 7.70
N LEU A 109 -14.78 6.14 8.48
CA LEU A 109 -15.14 5.69 9.82
C LEU A 109 -14.29 6.46 10.84
N GLU A 110 -14.97 7.22 11.70
CA GLU A 110 -14.33 8.04 12.75
C GLU A 110 -14.71 7.59 14.16
N LYS A 111 -15.69 6.66 14.29
CA LYS A 111 -16.09 6.13 15.60
C LYS A 111 -14.95 5.32 16.22
N ALA A 112 -14.60 5.63 17.45
CA ALA A 112 -13.49 5.01 18.16
C ALA A 112 -13.50 3.47 18.09
N ASN A 113 -14.68 2.83 18.28
CA ASN A 113 -14.80 1.38 18.22
C ASN A 113 -14.51 0.80 16.82
N ASP A 114 -14.89 1.51 15.75
CA ASP A 114 -14.62 1.04 14.39
C ASP A 114 -13.15 1.23 14.05
N VAL A 115 -12.59 2.39 14.36
CA VAL A 115 -11.15 2.67 14.20
C VAL A 115 -10.32 1.62 14.95
N GLN A 116 -10.68 1.30 16.19
CA GLN A 116 -9.99 0.29 17.00
C GLN A 116 -10.00 -1.09 16.34
N LYS A 117 -11.13 -1.53 15.78
CA LYS A 117 -11.21 -2.84 15.08
C LYS A 117 -10.27 -2.91 13.89
N TYR A 118 -10.25 -1.88 13.04
CA TYR A 118 -9.36 -1.82 11.87
C TYR A 118 -7.90 -1.70 12.28
N SER A 119 -7.58 -0.96 13.33
CA SER A 119 -6.22 -0.85 13.86
C SER A 119 -5.69 -2.19 14.36
N VAL A 120 -6.48 -2.93 15.16
CA VAL A 120 -6.12 -4.28 15.61
C VAL A 120 -5.93 -5.24 14.44
N MET A 121 -6.83 -5.20 13.46
CA MET A 121 -6.73 -6.01 12.24
C MET A 121 -5.44 -5.69 11.46
N TYR A 122 -5.11 -4.41 11.32
CA TYR A 122 -3.88 -3.96 10.67
C TYR A 122 -2.62 -4.44 11.39
N GLU A 123 -2.60 -4.37 12.73
CA GLU A 123 -1.48 -4.89 13.53
C GLU A 123 -1.28 -6.40 13.31
N HIS A 124 -2.35 -7.18 13.23
CA HIS A 124 -2.27 -8.61 12.91
C HIS A 124 -1.72 -8.86 11.51
N LEU A 125 -2.19 -8.13 10.50
CA LEU A 125 -1.68 -8.24 9.12
C LEU A 125 -0.19 -7.91 9.06
N ARG A 126 0.22 -6.82 9.69
CA ARG A 126 1.61 -6.37 9.72
C ARG A 126 2.54 -7.37 10.42
N ALA A 127 2.06 -8.01 11.49
CA ALA A 127 2.82 -9.00 12.23
C ALA A 127 3.00 -10.32 11.45
N GLN A 128 2.05 -10.69 10.58
CA GLN A 128 2.09 -11.91 9.78
C GLN A 128 2.80 -11.73 8.44
N ALA A 129 2.78 -10.52 7.88
CA ALA A 129 3.40 -10.22 6.59
C ALA A 129 4.92 -10.46 6.61
N LEU A 130 5.49 -10.66 5.43
CA LEU A 130 6.94 -10.72 5.28
C LEU A 130 7.61 -9.46 5.81
N GLY A 131 8.75 -9.59 6.45
CA GLY A 131 9.60 -8.45 6.78
C GLY A 131 10.07 -7.70 5.54
N VAL A 132 10.51 -6.45 5.69
CA VAL A 132 10.83 -5.54 4.59
C VAL A 132 11.83 -6.14 3.59
N ASP A 133 12.93 -6.71 4.07
CA ASP A 133 13.97 -7.29 3.19
C ASP A 133 13.45 -8.54 2.44
N LYS A 134 12.74 -9.42 3.14
CA LYS A 134 12.08 -10.58 2.52
C LYS A 134 11.00 -10.19 1.52
N THR A 135 10.30 -9.09 1.77
CA THR A 135 9.34 -8.53 0.82
C THR A 135 10.01 -8.13 -0.49
N ARG A 136 11.17 -7.45 -0.44
CA ARG A 136 11.92 -7.06 -1.64
C ARG A 136 12.45 -8.29 -2.39
N GLU A 137 12.98 -9.29 -1.68
CA GLU A 137 13.39 -10.55 -2.27
C GLU A 137 12.22 -11.25 -2.97
N PHE A 138 11.06 -11.31 -2.33
CA PHE A 138 9.86 -11.91 -2.87
C PHE A 138 9.36 -11.20 -4.13
N ILE A 139 9.33 -9.87 -4.13
CA ILE A 139 8.96 -9.07 -5.31
C ILE A 139 9.97 -9.30 -6.44
N SER A 140 11.27 -9.38 -6.15
CA SER A 140 12.31 -9.66 -7.14
C SER A 140 12.14 -11.04 -7.78
N GLN A 141 11.72 -12.06 -7.02
CA GLN A 141 11.38 -13.37 -7.58
C GLN A 141 10.21 -13.30 -8.56
N ILE A 142 9.16 -12.54 -8.24
CA ILE A 142 8.03 -12.34 -9.14
C ILE A 142 8.46 -11.62 -10.42
N ILE A 143 9.35 -10.65 -10.35
CA ILE A 143 9.92 -9.96 -11.53
C ILE A 143 10.62 -10.97 -12.45
N ASN A 144 11.44 -11.86 -11.91
CA ASN A 144 12.11 -12.90 -12.70
C ASN A 144 11.11 -13.84 -13.38
N GLU A 145 10.03 -14.23 -12.70
CA GLU A 145 8.97 -15.04 -13.29
C GLU A 145 8.25 -14.35 -14.47
N TYR A 146 8.17 -13.00 -14.47
CA TYR A 146 7.63 -12.25 -15.60
C TYR A 146 8.62 -12.16 -16.75
N ALA A 147 9.92 -12.05 -16.49
CA ALA A 147 10.96 -12.05 -17.49
C ALA A 147 11.00 -13.37 -18.27
N ASP A 148 10.95 -14.50 -17.55
CA ASP A 148 10.97 -15.86 -18.15
C ASP A 148 9.73 -16.16 -19.02
N LYS A 149 8.61 -15.49 -18.78
CA LYS A 149 7.36 -15.66 -19.57
C LYS A 149 7.30 -14.74 -20.78
N GLY A 150 8.23 -13.82 -20.93
CA GLY A 150 8.31 -12.86 -22.03
C GLY A 150 9.20 -13.31 -23.19
N GLU A 151 9.87 -14.46 -23.07
CA GLU A 151 10.58 -15.16 -24.13
C GLU A 151 9.69 -16.23 -24.76
#